data_6c0ad5e36ba539b45ec0cdb3ca53bbd8
#
_entry.id   6c0ad5e36ba539b45ec0cdb3ca53bbd8
#
_cell.length_a   1.000
_cell.length_b   1.000
_cell.length_c   1.000
_cell.angle_alpha   90.00
_cell.angle_beta   90.00
_cell.angle_gamma   90.00
#
_symmetry.space_group_name_H-M   'P 1'
#
loop_
_entity.id
_entity.type
_entity.pdbx_description
1 polymer ?
#
loop_
_entity_poly.entity_id
_entity_poly.type
_entity_poly.pdbx_seq_one_letter_code
_entity_poly.pdbx_strand_id
1 'polypeptide(L)'
;MNRTGLMALAIALCAASIPSRAQESSAVWRGNFIAAARGLMMSPCRSGERLIVEDATPKRALDAIYRELAQRPGRAIFIEILGRRDGRVVRAERLHRAYAEGPACREDLDAVVLRANGTDPFWHLDMRGEEVVLRRPGTDPALHFPGARFERRGGEFLYEGAGEHSVLRVAVREAVCRDAMTGGYYTLGITADWDGRKLTGCAYWGDLARPR
;
A
#
# COMPACT_ATOMS: atom_id res chain seq x y z
N MET A 1 -58.94 27.13 56.23
CA MET A 1 -58.86 26.77 54.78
C MET A 1 -57.47 27.20 54.30
N ASN A 2 -56.52 26.25 54.41
CA ASN A 2 -55.10 26.47 54.00
C ASN A 2 -54.85 25.85 52.63
N ARG A 3 -54.45 26.68 51.66
CA ARG A 3 -53.96 26.24 50.36
C ARG A 3 -52.44 26.35 50.37
N THR A 4 -51.78 25.17 50.48
CA THR A 4 -50.35 24.99 50.30
C THR A 4 -50.06 24.84 48.78
N GLY A 5 -49.38 25.82 48.18
CA GLY A 5 -48.90 25.73 46.80
C GLY A 5 -47.60 24.98 46.74
N LEU A 6 -47.56 23.85 45.97
CA LEU A 6 -46.34 23.16 45.64
C LEU A 6 -45.67 23.88 44.41
N MET A 7 -44.48 24.40 44.65
CA MET A 7 -43.66 24.97 43.61
C MET A 7 -42.76 23.85 43.03
N ALA A 8 -43.06 23.43 41.81
CA ALA A 8 -42.27 22.43 41.12
C ALA A 8 -41.02 23.09 40.45
N LEU A 9 -39.88 22.70 40.92
CA LEU A 9 -38.59 23.14 40.39
C LEU A 9 -38.22 22.27 39.19
N ALA A 10 -38.33 22.82 37.97
CA ALA A 10 -37.91 22.14 36.73
C ALA A 10 -36.39 22.30 36.57
N ILE A 11 -35.65 21.22 36.75
CA ILE A 11 -34.22 21.16 36.45
C ILE A 11 -34.05 20.90 34.96
N ALA A 12 -33.64 21.90 34.21
CA ALA A 12 -33.26 21.74 32.78
C ALA A 12 -31.86 21.10 32.68
N LEU A 13 -31.80 19.80 32.32
CA LEU A 13 -30.53 19.18 31.94
C LEU A 13 -30.10 19.68 30.56
N CYS A 14 -29.12 20.59 30.53
CA CYS A 14 -28.39 20.91 29.31
C CYS A 14 -27.47 19.70 28.96
N ALA A 15 -27.92 18.88 28.02
CA ALA A 15 -27.05 17.86 27.40
C ALA A 15 -26.01 18.56 26.53
N ALA A 16 -24.78 18.69 27.03
CA ALA A 16 -23.65 19.17 26.23
C ALA A 16 -23.35 18.11 25.18
N SER A 17 -23.68 18.38 23.92
CA SER A 17 -23.30 17.54 22.77
C SER A 17 -21.78 17.66 22.60
N ILE A 18 -21.04 16.63 23.01
CA ILE A 18 -19.61 16.50 22.71
C ILE A 18 -19.51 16.22 21.20
N PRO A 19 -18.87 17.10 20.39
CA PRO A 19 -18.68 16.82 18.98
C PRO A 19 -17.89 15.52 18.86
N SER A 20 -18.49 14.48 18.31
CA SER A 20 -17.81 13.23 17.93
C SER A 20 -16.79 13.62 16.86
N ARG A 21 -15.50 13.65 17.24
CA ARG A 21 -14.40 13.81 16.28
C ARG A 21 -14.45 12.59 15.38
N ALA A 22 -14.89 12.76 14.15
CA ALA A 22 -14.89 11.70 13.16
C ALA A 22 -13.44 11.17 13.09
N GLN A 23 -13.25 9.93 13.50
CA GLN A 23 -11.94 9.29 13.48
C GLN A 23 -11.63 9.04 12.00
N GLU A 24 -10.72 9.85 11.45
CA GLU A 24 -10.32 9.72 10.05
C GLU A 24 -9.87 8.27 9.79
N SER A 25 -10.46 7.65 8.79
CA SER A 25 -10.11 6.29 8.39
C SER A 25 -8.67 6.23 7.86
N SER A 26 -7.98 5.12 8.12
CA SER A 26 -6.65 4.92 7.56
C SER A 26 -6.71 4.89 6.03
N ALA A 27 -5.81 5.63 5.40
CA ALA A 27 -5.68 5.73 3.94
C ALA A 27 -4.27 5.34 3.49
N VAL A 28 -4.13 4.97 2.22
CA VAL A 28 -2.82 4.73 1.60
C VAL A 28 -2.24 6.07 1.17
N TRP A 29 -1.02 6.33 1.62
CA TRP A 29 -0.23 7.52 1.29
C TRP A 29 0.99 7.11 0.48
N ARG A 30 1.18 7.75 -0.67
CA ARG A 30 2.34 7.56 -1.55
C ARG A 30 3.06 8.88 -1.73
N GLY A 31 4.39 8.86 -1.68
CA GLY A 31 5.13 10.11 -1.87
C GLY A 31 6.64 9.97 -1.70
N ASN A 32 7.31 11.09 -1.95
CA ASN A 32 8.73 11.24 -1.64
C ASN A 32 8.90 11.54 -0.14
N PHE A 33 9.83 10.84 0.48
CA PHE A 33 10.04 10.83 1.92
C PHE A 33 11.49 11.12 2.26
N ILE A 34 11.70 11.99 3.24
CA ILE A 34 13.02 12.37 3.72
C ILE A 34 13.05 12.42 5.25
N ALA A 35 14.22 12.13 5.84
CA ALA A 35 14.53 12.57 7.20
C ALA A 35 15.18 13.96 7.14
N ALA A 36 14.59 14.91 7.81
CA ALA A 36 15.06 16.29 7.92
C ALA A 36 15.33 16.64 9.40
N ALA A 37 15.89 17.81 9.67
CA ALA A 37 16.16 18.26 11.03
C ALA A 37 14.91 18.31 11.93
N ARG A 38 13.74 18.47 11.34
CA ARG A 38 12.42 18.52 12.04
C ARG A 38 11.72 17.15 12.13
N GLY A 39 12.40 16.07 11.77
CA GLY A 39 11.84 14.71 11.76
C GLY A 39 11.55 14.18 10.36
N LEU A 40 10.73 13.15 10.29
CA LEU A 40 10.37 12.49 9.04
C LEU A 40 9.31 13.33 8.29
N MET A 41 9.53 13.56 7.02
CA MET A 41 8.64 14.36 6.17
C MET A 41 8.31 13.64 4.87
N MET A 42 7.08 13.81 4.39
CA MET A 42 6.61 13.29 3.13
C MET A 42 6.03 14.39 2.24
N SER A 43 6.34 14.33 0.96
CA SER A 43 5.63 15.07 -0.09
C SER A 43 4.76 14.08 -0.86
N PRO A 44 3.42 14.05 -0.62
CA PRO A 44 2.54 13.11 -1.29
C PRO A 44 2.57 13.30 -2.80
N CYS A 45 2.43 12.18 -3.52
CA CYS A 45 2.33 12.24 -4.98
C CYS A 45 1.12 13.08 -5.42
N ARG A 46 1.30 13.83 -6.51
CA ARG A 46 0.25 14.70 -7.08
C ARG A 46 -0.24 15.80 -6.11
N SER A 47 0.53 16.11 -5.07
CA SER A 47 0.23 17.15 -4.09
C SER A 47 1.43 18.08 -3.92
N GLY A 48 1.17 19.39 -3.75
CA GLY A 48 2.19 20.37 -3.37
C GLY A 48 2.46 20.45 -1.86
N GLU A 49 1.79 19.63 -1.08
CA GLU A 49 1.89 19.65 0.38
C GLU A 49 3.18 19.02 0.88
N ARG A 50 3.57 19.42 2.09
CA ARG A 50 4.57 18.71 2.90
C ARG A 50 3.95 18.31 4.21
N LEU A 51 3.95 17.03 4.50
CA LEU A 51 3.38 16.44 5.70
C LEU A 51 4.50 15.96 6.62
N ILE A 52 4.28 16.07 7.91
CA ILE A 52 5.11 15.45 8.94
C ILE A 52 4.65 13.99 9.05
N VAL A 53 5.58 13.05 9.16
CA VAL A 53 5.26 11.64 9.34
C VAL A 53 5.67 11.20 10.73
N GLU A 54 4.71 10.74 11.51
CA GLU A 54 4.95 10.03 12.76
C GLU A 54 5.06 8.54 12.48
N ASP A 55 6.20 7.93 12.79
CA ASP A 55 6.42 6.50 12.60
C ASP A 55 5.82 5.70 13.76
N ALA A 56 4.59 5.22 13.56
CA ALA A 56 3.89 4.30 14.45
C ALA A 56 3.89 2.85 13.92
N THR A 57 4.73 2.55 12.93
CA THR A 57 4.89 1.19 12.42
C THR A 57 5.54 0.28 13.46
N PRO A 58 5.26 -1.02 13.44
CA PRO A 58 5.92 -1.97 14.34
C PRO A 58 7.46 -1.84 14.27
N LYS A 59 8.08 -1.72 15.44
CA LYS A 59 9.55 -1.55 15.59
C LYS A 59 10.13 -0.33 14.84
N ARG A 60 9.32 0.67 14.53
CA ARG A 60 9.70 1.86 13.74
C ARG A 60 10.33 1.46 12.40
N ALA A 61 9.66 0.56 11.69
CA ALA A 61 10.15 -0.01 10.44
C ALA A 61 10.39 1.06 9.36
N LEU A 62 9.62 2.15 9.34
CA LEU A 62 9.77 3.24 8.39
C LEU A 62 11.11 3.97 8.56
N ASP A 63 11.49 4.30 9.79
CA ASP A 63 12.77 4.95 10.10
C ASP A 63 13.96 4.03 9.76
N ALA A 64 13.86 2.74 10.08
CA ALA A 64 14.89 1.75 9.77
C ALA A 64 15.10 1.60 8.25
N ILE A 65 14.02 1.45 7.49
CA ILE A 65 14.05 1.33 6.03
C ILE A 65 14.55 2.61 5.36
N TYR A 66 14.17 3.79 5.89
CA TYR A 66 14.69 5.05 5.36
C TYR A 66 16.22 5.10 5.47
N ARG A 67 16.77 4.80 6.62
CA ARG A 67 18.24 4.83 6.82
C ARG A 67 18.97 3.84 5.91
N GLU A 68 18.40 2.67 5.69
CA GLU A 68 18.95 1.66 4.80
C GLU A 68 18.95 2.13 3.34
N LEU A 69 17.81 2.59 2.83
CA LEU A 69 17.64 2.94 1.41
C LEU A 69 18.23 4.30 1.04
N ALA A 70 18.12 5.28 1.91
CA ALA A 70 18.63 6.63 1.64
C ALA A 70 20.17 6.68 1.65
N GLN A 71 20.85 5.80 2.43
CA GLN A 71 22.31 5.71 2.57
C GLN A 71 22.97 6.99 3.09
N ARG A 72 22.34 8.13 2.97
CA ARG A 72 22.80 9.45 3.46
C ARG A 72 21.62 10.33 3.89
N PRO A 73 21.78 11.17 4.91
CA PRO A 73 20.73 12.10 5.33
C PRO A 73 20.28 13.01 4.18
N GLY A 74 18.96 13.30 4.14
CA GLY A 74 18.38 14.22 3.16
C GLY A 74 18.17 13.65 1.75
N ARG A 75 18.61 12.42 1.45
CA ARG A 75 18.24 11.76 0.20
C ARG A 75 16.77 11.36 0.26
N ALA A 76 15.99 11.79 -0.73
CA ALA A 76 14.59 11.37 -0.84
C ALA A 76 14.51 9.91 -1.31
N ILE A 77 13.58 9.17 -0.71
CA ILE A 77 13.15 7.84 -1.18
C ILE A 77 11.65 7.87 -1.44
N PHE A 78 11.14 6.97 -2.27
CA PHE A 78 9.70 6.75 -2.39
C PHE A 78 9.21 5.84 -1.27
N ILE A 79 8.03 6.16 -0.70
CA ILE A 79 7.33 5.28 0.23
C ILE A 79 5.85 5.15 -0.13
N GLU A 80 5.28 4.01 0.24
CA GLU A 80 3.85 3.78 0.34
C GLU A 80 3.53 3.26 1.73
N ILE A 81 2.67 3.97 2.44
CA ILE A 81 2.27 3.66 3.83
C ILE A 81 0.75 3.64 3.96
N LEU A 82 0.24 2.84 4.90
CA LEU A 82 -1.09 3.00 5.46
C LEU A 82 -0.98 3.88 6.69
N GLY A 83 -1.83 4.88 6.81
CA GLY A 83 -1.80 5.77 7.97
C GLY A 83 -3.00 6.69 8.04
N ARG A 84 -3.17 7.32 9.20
CA ARG A 84 -4.21 8.34 9.44
C ARG A 84 -3.60 9.72 9.42
N ARG A 85 -4.35 10.67 8.89
CA ARG A 85 -3.96 12.07 8.86
C ARG A 85 -4.67 12.83 9.96
N ASP A 86 -3.95 13.68 10.67
CA ASP A 86 -4.49 14.73 11.54
C ASP A 86 -3.80 16.06 11.19
N GLY A 87 -4.52 16.95 10.54
CA GLY A 87 -3.97 18.19 10.04
C GLY A 87 -2.80 18.00 9.08
N ARG A 88 -1.59 18.36 9.50
CA ARG A 88 -0.35 18.19 8.72
C ARG A 88 0.50 17.00 9.14
N VAL A 89 0.00 16.17 10.02
CA VAL A 89 0.69 14.97 10.49
C VAL A 89 0.03 13.72 9.90
N VAL A 90 0.82 12.83 9.35
CA VAL A 90 0.41 11.47 8.97
C VAL A 90 1.05 10.50 9.95
N ARG A 91 0.23 9.82 10.72
CA ARG A 91 0.66 8.73 11.59
C ARG A 91 0.73 7.44 10.77
N ALA A 92 1.93 7.04 10.41
CA ALA A 92 2.19 5.83 9.62
C ALA A 92 2.00 4.58 10.48
N GLU A 93 1.03 3.75 10.13
CA GLU A 93 0.68 2.53 10.89
C GLU A 93 1.31 1.28 10.27
N ARG A 94 1.50 1.29 8.94
CA ARG A 94 2.07 0.17 8.20
C ARG A 94 2.86 0.67 6.99
N LEU A 95 4.04 0.14 6.79
CA LEU A 95 4.82 0.33 5.57
C LEU A 95 4.43 -0.76 4.57
N HIS A 96 4.09 -0.37 3.34
CA HIS A 96 3.77 -1.31 2.25
C HIS A 96 4.97 -1.51 1.33
N ARG A 97 5.59 -0.43 0.88
CA ARG A 97 6.81 -0.48 0.05
C ARG A 97 7.64 0.79 0.17
N ALA A 98 8.92 0.64 -0.09
CA ALA A 98 9.87 1.76 -0.16
C ALA A 98 11.01 1.42 -1.11
N TYR A 99 11.52 2.40 -1.85
CA TYR A 99 12.69 2.25 -2.71
C TYR A 99 13.33 3.60 -2.99
N ALA A 100 14.66 3.58 -3.23
CA ALA A 100 15.42 4.78 -3.59
C ALA A 100 15.39 5.06 -5.09
N GLU A 101 15.26 4.02 -5.91
CA GLU A 101 15.28 4.07 -7.37
C GLU A 101 14.06 3.36 -7.94
N GLY A 102 13.36 4.02 -8.86
CA GLY A 102 12.13 3.50 -9.45
C GLY A 102 11.22 4.59 -10.00
N PRO A 103 10.01 4.23 -10.45
CA PRO A 103 9.08 5.17 -11.06
C PRO A 103 8.51 6.20 -10.06
N ALA A 104 8.47 5.87 -8.78
CA ALA A 104 7.95 6.73 -7.70
C ALA A 104 6.55 7.30 -8.04
N CYS A 105 6.37 8.62 -7.90
CA CYS A 105 5.10 9.29 -8.17
C CYS A 105 4.70 9.32 -9.67
N ARG A 106 5.54 8.84 -10.57
CA ARG A 106 5.22 8.75 -12.02
C ARG A 106 4.53 7.44 -12.37
N GLU A 107 4.45 6.52 -11.41
CA GLU A 107 3.81 5.24 -11.63
C GLU A 107 2.30 5.39 -11.79
N ASP A 108 1.77 4.79 -12.87
CA ASP A 108 0.33 4.69 -13.10
C ASP A 108 -0.18 3.37 -12.51
N LEU A 109 -1.02 3.48 -11.48
CA LEU A 109 -1.68 2.37 -10.81
C LEU A 109 -3.20 2.40 -10.98
N ASP A 110 -3.72 3.32 -11.79
CA ASP A 110 -5.14 3.36 -12.12
C ASP A 110 -5.55 2.02 -12.78
N ALA A 111 -6.66 1.46 -12.34
CA ALA A 111 -7.16 0.15 -12.76
C ALA A 111 -6.22 -1.05 -12.47
N VAL A 112 -5.13 -0.87 -11.74
CA VAL A 112 -4.26 -1.96 -11.29
C VAL A 112 -4.81 -2.53 -9.97
N VAL A 113 -5.02 -3.84 -9.91
CA VAL A 113 -5.30 -4.60 -8.69
C VAL A 113 -4.00 -4.98 -8.01
N LEU A 114 -3.10 -5.60 -8.77
CA LEU A 114 -1.78 -6.05 -8.31
C LEU A 114 -0.74 -5.80 -9.40
N ARG A 115 0.42 -5.33 -8.99
CA ARG A 115 1.62 -5.26 -9.83
C ARG A 115 2.73 -6.07 -9.18
N ALA A 116 3.52 -6.77 -10.01
CA ALA A 116 4.65 -7.54 -9.55
C ALA A 116 5.79 -7.51 -10.56
N ASN A 117 7.00 -7.68 -10.07
CA ASN A 117 8.20 -7.79 -10.88
C ASN A 117 9.24 -8.67 -10.22
N GLY A 118 10.07 -9.28 -11.05
CA GLY A 118 11.27 -9.99 -10.65
C GLY A 118 12.44 -9.65 -11.57
N THR A 119 13.65 -9.93 -11.11
CA THR A 119 14.89 -9.52 -11.76
C THR A 119 15.74 -10.66 -12.29
N ASP A 120 15.43 -11.91 -11.94
CA ASP A 120 16.15 -13.09 -12.39
C ASP A 120 15.19 -14.27 -12.74
N PRO A 121 14.86 -14.42 -14.03
CA PRO A 121 15.00 -13.44 -15.11
C PRO A 121 14.13 -12.20 -14.90
N PHE A 122 14.33 -11.15 -15.67
CA PHE A 122 13.41 -10.00 -15.65
C PHE A 122 12.02 -10.41 -16.10
N TRP A 123 11.02 -10.00 -15.34
CA TRP A 123 9.61 -10.12 -15.70
C TRP A 123 8.77 -9.06 -15.00
N HIS A 124 7.63 -8.77 -15.57
CA HIS A 124 6.67 -7.84 -15.04
C HIS A 124 5.26 -8.40 -15.23
N LEU A 125 4.43 -8.29 -14.19
CA LEU A 125 3.05 -8.74 -14.19
C LEU A 125 2.16 -7.62 -13.69
N ASP A 126 1.15 -7.28 -14.48
CA ASP A 126 0.04 -6.41 -14.10
C ASP A 126 -1.25 -7.22 -14.10
N MET A 127 -2.00 -7.13 -12.99
CA MET A 127 -3.41 -7.47 -12.97
C MET A 127 -4.21 -6.18 -13.07
N ARG A 128 -5.02 -6.05 -14.11
CA ARG A 128 -5.90 -4.90 -14.38
C ARG A 128 -7.32 -5.39 -14.54
N GLY A 129 -8.22 -4.99 -13.60
CA GLY A 129 -9.57 -5.55 -13.59
C GLY A 129 -9.55 -7.08 -13.52
N GLU A 130 -10.10 -7.73 -14.54
CA GLU A 130 -10.15 -9.20 -14.65
C GLU A 130 -9.09 -9.77 -15.62
N GLU A 131 -8.05 -9.02 -15.96
CA GLU A 131 -6.98 -9.45 -16.84
C GLU A 131 -5.63 -9.46 -16.15
N VAL A 132 -4.84 -10.52 -16.35
CA VAL A 132 -3.42 -10.55 -16.01
C VAL A 132 -2.58 -10.46 -17.27
N VAL A 133 -1.63 -9.54 -17.29
CA VAL A 133 -0.68 -9.35 -18.38
C VAL A 133 0.72 -9.64 -17.86
N LEU A 134 1.37 -10.66 -18.44
CA LEU A 134 2.76 -11.03 -18.13
C LEU A 134 3.67 -10.58 -19.27
N ARG A 135 4.71 -9.81 -18.93
CA ARG A 135 5.77 -9.38 -19.83
C ARG A 135 7.13 -9.91 -19.40
N ARG A 136 7.92 -10.37 -20.36
CA ARG A 136 9.31 -10.81 -20.16
C ARG A 136 10.17 -10.35 -21.33
N PRO A 137 11.48 -10.14 -21.13
CA PRO A 137 12.39 -9.96 -22.26
C PRO A 137 12.30 -11.16 -23.22
N GLY A 138 12.18 -10.88 -24.51
CA GLY A 138 12.05 -11.90 -25.54
C GLY A 138 10.66 -12.52 -25.71
N THR A 139 9.66 -12.07 -24.94
CA THR A 139 8.25 -12.35 -25.23
C THR A 139 7.59 -11.07 -25.77
N ASP A 140 7.47 -11.00 -27.07
CA ASP A 140 6.67 -9.98 -27.75
C ASP A 140 5.75 -10.71 -28.72
N PRO A 141 4.43 -10.61 -28.60
CA PRO A 141 3.66 -9.76 -27.67
C PRO A 141 3.64 -10.25 -26.22
N ALA A 142 3.15 -9.39 -25.31
CA ALA A 142 2.87 -9.76 -23.91
C ALA A 142 1.86 -10.90 -23.85
N LEU A 143 1.95 -11.71 -22.80
CA LEU A 143 1.02 -12.83 -22.58
C LEU A 143 -0.19 -12.31 -21.78
N HIS A 144 -1.37 -12.65 -22.24
CA HIS A 144 -2.65 -12.22 -21.70
C HIS A 144 -3.42 -13.40 -21.12
N PHE A 145 -3.92 -13.24 -19.90
CA PHE A 145 -4.70 -14.25 -19.16
C PHE A 145 -6.00 -13.58 -18.69
N PRO A 146 -7.11 -13.76 -19.40
CA PRO A 146 -8.40 -13.17 -19.05
C PRO A 146 -9.06 -13.90 -17.87
N GLY A 147 -10.07 -13.27 -17.27
CA GLY A 147 -10.86 -13.84 -16.18
C GLY A 147 -10.14 -13.89 -14.84
N ALA A 148 -9.20 -12.97 -14.64
CA ALA A 148 -8.37 -12.90 -13.44
C ALA A 148 -9.21 -12.70 -12.17
N ARG A 149 -9.20 -13.71 -11.29
CA ARG A 149 -9.79 -13.63 -9.95
C ARG A 149 -8.83 -14.23 -8.96
N PHE A 150 -8.64 -13.56 -7.83
CA PHE A 150 -7.92 -14.13 -6.73
C PHE A 150 -8.84 -14.90 -5.80
N GLU A 151 -8.40 -16.09 -5.42
CA GLU A 151 -8.95 -16.82 -4.28
C GLU A 151 -8.01 -16.66 -3.09
N ARG A 152 -8.55 -16.38 -1.91
CA ARG A 152 -7.78 -16.39 -0.68
C ARG A 152 -7.84 -17.76 -0.04
N ARG A 153 -6.68 -18.41 0.08
CA ARG A 153 -6.56 -19.74 0.68
C ARG A 153 -5.32 -19.81 1.55
N GLY A 154 -5.48 -20.19 2.82
CA GLY A 154 -4.33 -20.37 3.74
C GLY A 154 -3.45 -19.13 3.96
N GLY A 155 -4.01 -17.91 3.81
CA GLY A 155 -3.25 -16.66 3.93
C GLY A 155 -2.56 -16.20 2.65
N GLU A 156 -2.68 -16.94 1.56
CA GLU A 156 -2.18 -16.59 0.23
C GLU A 156 -3.32 -16.12 -0.67
N PHE A 157 -3.00 -15.26 -1.62
CA PHE A 157 -3.87 -14.92 -2.74
C PHE A 157 -3.41 -15.73 -3.94
N LEU A 158 -4.28 -16.64 -4.41
CA LEU A 158 -4.00 -17.55 -5.51
C LEU A 158 -4.77 -17.11 -6.74
N TYR A 159 -4.14 -17.24 -7.89
CA TYR A 159 -4.76 -17.05 -9.19
C TYR A 159 -4.31 -18.16 -10.13
N GLU A 160 -5.25 -18.70 -10.92
CA GLU A 160 -4.95 -19.56 -12.07
C GLU A 160 -5.75 -19.05 -13.26
N GLY A 161 -5.08 -18.89 -14.40
CA GLY A 161 -5.70 -18.44 -15.64
C GLY A 161 -5.07 -19.11 -16.86
N ALA A 162 -5.88 -19.25 -17.90
CA ALA A 162 -5.46 -19.76 -19.19
C ALA A 162 -5.44 -18.61 -20.20
N GLY A 163 -4.30 -18.44 -20.87
CA GLY A 163 -4.15 -17.65 -22.08
C GLY A 163 -4.42 -18.52 -23.32
N GLU A 164 -4.14 -17.96 -24.49
CA GLU A 164 -4.40 -18.65 -25.76
C GLU A 164 -3.65 -19.98 -25.89
N HIS A 165 -2.39 -20.04 -25.44
CA HIS A 165 -1.52 -21.21 -25.55
C HIS A 165 -0.71 -21.48 -24.28
N SER A 166 -1.11 -20.93 -23.14
CA SER A 166 -0.33 -21.02 -21.90
C SER A 166 -1.21 -20.95 -20.66
N VAL A 167 -0.69 -21.48 -19.56
CA VAL A 167 -1.33 -21.43 -18.25
C VAL A 167 -0.43 -20.66 -17.28
N LEU A 168 -1.03 -19.79 -16.51
CA LEU A 168 -0.37 -19.02 -15.46
C LEU A 168 -1.01 -19.32 -14.10
N ARG A 169 -0.17 -19.71 -13.13
CA ARG A 169 -0.55 -19.82 -11.71
C ARG A 169 0.25 -18.83 -10.92
N VAL A 170 -0.42 -18.06 -10.08
CA VAL A 170 0.21 -17.04 -9.24
C VAL A 170 -0.16 -17.28 -7.79
N ALA A 171 0.84 -17.18 -6.91
CA ALA A 171 0.65 -17.15 -5.47
C ALA A 171 1.30 -15.89 -4.89
N VAL A 172 0.52 -15.07 -4.20
CA VAL A 172 0.97 -13.84 -3.53
C VAL A 172 0.84 -14.04 -2.02
N ARG A 173 1.90 -13.73 -1.28
CA ARG A 173 1.97 -13.87 0.18
C ARG A 173 2.28 -12.54 0.83
N GLU A 174 1.71 -12.32 2.00
CA GLU A 174 2.17 -11.25 2.89
C GLU A 174 3.52 -11.66 3.52
N ALA A 175 4.61 -11.27 2.88
CA ALA A 175 5.97 -11.53 3.32
C ALA A 175 6.88 -10.41 2.88
N VAL A 176 7.87 -10.07 3.71
CA VAL A 176 8.90 -9.10 3.31
C VAL A 176 9.63 -9.62 2.09
N CYS A 177 9.64 -8.81 1.04
CA CYS A 177 10.34 -9.06 -0.21
C CYS A 177 11.34 -7.92 -0.46
N ARG A 178 12.55 -8.28 -0.88
CA ARG A 178 13.59 -7.34 -1.30
C ARG A 178 13.84 -7.51 -2.79
N ASP A 179 13.72 -6.41 -3.51
CA ASP A 179 14.13 -6.41 -4.91
C ASP A 179 15.65 -6.59 -5.00
N ALA A 180 16.09 -7.62 -5.71
CA ALA A 180 17.50 -8.01 -5.72
C ALA A 180 18.41 -6.97 -6.41
N MET A 181 17.86 -6.15 -7.31
CA MET A 181 18.64 -5.17 -8.07
C MET A 181 18.67 -3.81 -7.38
N THR A 182 17.56 -3.36 -6.83
CA THR A 182 17.46 -2.00 -6.25
C THR A 182 17.49 -1.98 -4.72
N GLY A 183 17.40 -3.16 -4.07
CA GLY A 183 17.24 -3.28 -2.62
C GLY A 183 15.85 -2.82 -2.13
N GLY A 184 14.93 -2.51 -3.03
CA GLY A 184 13.60 -2.03 -2.69
C GLY A 184 12.88 -2.94 -1.72
N TYR A 185 12.16 -2.34 -0.77
CA TYR A 185 11.37 -3.03 0.25
C TYR A 185 9.92 -3.14 -0.18
N TYR A 186 9.36 -4.33 -0.06
CA TYR A 186 7.96 -4.64 -0.32
C TYR A 186 7.42 -5.57 0.76
N THR A 187 6.11 -5.57 0.98
CA THR A 187 5.46 -6.45 1.96
C THR A 187 4.73 -7.62 1.33
N LEU A 188 4.83 -7.78 0.01
CA LEU A 188 4.28 -8.92 -0.70
C LEU A 188 5.39 -9.61 -1.50
N GLY A 189 5.52 -10.92 -1.29
CA GLY A 189 6.25 -11.81 -2.17
C GLY A 189 5.31 -12.48 -3.15
N ILE A 190 5.82 -12.81 -4.33
CA ILE A 190 5.05 -13.49 -5.38
C ILE A 190 5.85 -14.64 -5.97
N THR A 191 5.15 -15.73 -6.25
CA THR A 191 5.62 -16.78 -7.16
C THR A 191 4.62 -16.92 -8.30
N ALA A 192 5.11 -17.00 -9.53
CA ALA A 192 4.31 -17.28 -10.69
C ALA A 192 4.87 -18.53 -11.38
N ASP A 193 4.01 -19.45 -11.75
CA ASP A 193 4.32 -20.61 -12.58
C ASP A 193 3.66 -20.41 -13.94
N TRP A 194 4.48 -20.23 -14.95
CA TRP A 194 4.04 -20.09 -16.33
C TRP A 194 4.54 -21.31 -17.13
N ASP A 195 3.63 -22.21 -17.45
CA ASP A 195 3.91 -23.46 -18.19
C ASP A 195 5.08 -24.25 -17.58
N GLY A 196 5.10 -24.39 -16.23
CA GLY A 196 6.16 -25.05 -15.48
C GLY A 196 7.41 -24.21 -15.24
N ARG A 197 7.49 -22.98 -15.75
CA ARG A 197 8.59 -22.04 -15.49
C ARG A 197 8.28 -21.20 -14.27
N LYS A 198 9.05 -21.37 -13.22
CA LYS A 198 8.88 -20.62 -11.98
C LYS A 198 9.53 -19.24 -12.05
N LEU A 199 8.76 -18.22 -11.73
CA LEU A 199 9.16 -16.83 -11.61
C LEU A 199 8.94 -16.38 -10.16
N THR A 200 9.90 -15.70 -9.57
CA THR A 200 9.81 -15.16 -8.22
C THR A 200 10.07 -13.67 -8.23
N GLY A 201 9.48 -12.94 -7.29
CA GLY A 201 9.67 -11.50 -7.23
C GLY A 201 8.90 -10.85 -6.10
N CYS A 202 8.82 -9.53 -6.15
CA CYS A 202 8.08 -8.68 -5.23
C CYS A 202 6.81 -8.16 -5.88
N ALA A 203 5.78 -7.94 -5.04
CA ALA A 203 4.49 -7.45 -5.49
C ALA A 203 3.97 -6.33 -4.60
N TYR A 204 2.98 -5.60 -5.11
CA TYR A 204 2.25 -4.55 -4.38
C TYR A 204 0.87 -4.33 -4.99
N TRP A 205 -0.05 -3.86 -4.15
CA TRP A 205 -1.40 -3.54 -4.57
C TRP A 205 -1.45 -2.22 -5.33
N GLY A 206 -2.27 -2.18 -6.36
CA GLY A 206 -2.61 -0.96 -7.08
C GLY A 206 -3.73 -0.16 -6.43
N ASP A 207 -4.43 0.65 -7.23
CA ASP A 207 -5.50 1.54 -6.76
C ASP A 207 -6.90 0.90 -6.79
N LEU A 208 -7.07 -0.21 -7.51
CA LEU A 208 -8.29 -1.00 -7.42
C LEU A 208 -8.38 -1.76 -6.09
N ALA A 209 -9.63 -2.04 -5.70
CA ALA A 209 -9.91 -2.74 -4.46
C ALA A 209 -9.17 -4.08 -4.38
N ARG A 210 -8.52 -4.30 -3.23
CA ARG A 210 -7.86 -5.57 -2.92
C ARG A 210 -8.87 -6.70 -2.86
N PRO A 211 -8.52 -7.91 -3.31
CA PRO A 211 -9.33 -9.11 -3.11
C PRO A 211 -9.57 -9.32 -1.61
N ARG A 212 -10.80 -9.67 -1.25
CA ARG A 212 -11.22 -9.95 0.13
C ARG A 212 -10.97 -11.39 0.51
#